data_ac6f1b1cd28b8a65ae4591db288f5766
#
_entry.id   ac6f1b1cd28b8a65ae4591db288f5766
#
_cell.length_a   1.000
_cell.length_b   1.000
_cell.length_c   1.000
_cell.angle_alpha   90.00
_cell.angle_beta   90.00
_cell.angle_gamma   90.00
#
_symmetry.space_group_name_H-M   'P 1'
#
loop_
_entity.id
_entity.type
_entity.pdbx_description
1 polymer ?
#
loop_
_entity_poly.entity_id
_entity_poly.type
_entity_poly.pdbx_seq_one_letter_code
_entity_poly.pdbx_strand_id
1 'polypeptide(L)'
;QPSKVVGTNQVVIKTRSLNQSEREALQSALVEKFGVDDSTISTESISSTVSSEMRRDAIVAVIVATICMLLYIWFRFKDIRFASSAVLALLHDVLVVLAFYAIARVSVGNTFIACMLTIVGYSINATIVIFDRIRENLHSGSREKLAEIVNTSITQTLTRSIYTSFTTFVMVAVLYIMGVSSIREFAAPLMVGVLVGAYSSVCITGALWYVMKKKFAGKGQPAIAAASAFAKSSSKPKKARDVSQKDPTQPKKKNRKRVAERLAAEEAAKKQQNDDAE
;
A
#
# COMPACT_ATOMS: atom_id res chain seq x y z
N GLN A 1 8.68 -8.32 -37.92
CA GLN A 1 7.62 -9.31 -37.72
C GLN A 1 6.28 -8.56 -37.63
N PRO A 2 5.31 -8.87 -38.47
CA PRO A 2 3.97 -8.29 -38.37
C PRO A 2 3.21 -8.94 -37.22
N SER A 3 2.57 -8.13 -36.39
CA SER A 3 1.67 -8.58 -35.33
C SER A 3 0.34 -7.83 -35.44
N LYS A 4 -0.77 -8.57 -35.45
CA LYS A 4 -2.11 -7.96 -35.45
C LYS A 4 -2.47 -7.55 -34.04
N VAL A 5 -2.91 -6.33 -33.86
CA VAL A 5 -3.41 -5.86 -32.54
C VAL A 5 -4.82 -6.43 -32.34
N VAL A 6 -5.01 -7.17 -31.27
CA VAL A 6 -6.29 -7.82 -30.97
C VAL A 6 -7.36 -6.75 -30.69
N GLY A 7 -8.48 -6.83 -31.41
CA GLY A 7 -9.61 -5.91 -31.24
C GLY A 7 -9.58 -4.65 -32.11
N THR A 8 -8.58 -4.49 -32.98
CA THR A 8 -8.49 -3.39 -33.93
C THR A 8 -8.07 -3.89 -35.31
N ASN A 9 -8.39 -3.13 -36.36
CA ASN A 9 -7.88 -3.41 -37.71
C ASN A 9 -6.44 -2.89 -37.92
N GLN A 10 -5.67 -2.74 -36.86
CA GLN A 10 -4.30 -2.25 -36.90
C GLN A 10 -3.31 -3.40 -36.98
N VAL A 11 -2.31 -3.23 -37.84
CA VAL A 11 -1.17 -4.15 -37.97
C VAL A 11 0.10 -3.41 -37.57
N VAL A 12 0.79 -3.92 -36.56
CA VAL A 12 2.10 -3.40 -36.13
C VAL A 12 3.20 -4.19 -36.82
N ILE A 13 3.99 -3.51 -37.62
CA ILE A 13 5.13 -4.10 -38.30
C ILE A 13 6.40 -3.67 -37.59
N LYS A 14 7.03 -4.61 -36.87
CA LYS A 14 8.32 -4.37 -36.20
C LYS A 14 9.46 -4.70 -37.13
N THR A 15 10.27 -3.69 -37.43
CA THR A 15 11.49 -3.80 -38.28
C THR A 15 12.73 -3.44 -37.46
N ARG A 16 13.90 -3.65 -38.04
CA ARG A 16 15.15 -3.00 -37.58
C ARG A 16 15.00 -1.48 -37.68
N SER A 17 15.88 -0.73 -37.06
CA SER A 17 15.95 0.73 -37.29
C SER A 17 16.19 1.00 -38.77
N LEU A 18 15.24 1.66 -39.40
CA LEU A 18 15.31 2.05 -40.82
C LEU A 18 15.80 3.49 -40.92
N ASN A 19 16.64 3.74 -41.94
CA ASN A 19 16.99 5.08 -42.33
C ASN A 19 15.79 5.80 -42.98
N GLN A 20 15.85 7.12 -43.11
CA GLN A 20 14.72 7.91 -43.64
C GLN A 20 14.32 7.45 -45.05
N SER A 21 15.28 7.19 -45.94
CA SER A 21 15.03 6.67 -47.30
C SER A 21 14.40 5.24 -47.30
N GLU A 22 14.83 4.36 -46.40
CA GLU A 22 14.27 3.03 -46.25
C GLU A 22 12.84 3.09 -45.69
N ARG A 23 12.54 4.06 -44.84
CA ARG A 23 11.22 4.30 -44.28
C ARG A 23 10.24 4.76 -45.35
N GLU A 24 10.64 5.78 -46.14
CA GLU A 24 9.87 6.31 -47.27
C GLU A 24 9.59 5.20 -48.30
N ALA A 25 10.59 4.39 -48.64
CA ALA A 25 10.45 3.27 -49.55
C ALA A 25 9.47 2.21 -48.99
N LEU A 26 9.53 1.88 -47.70
CA LEU A 26 8.61 0.96 -47.06
C LEU A 26 7.16 1.51 -47.04
N GLN A 27 7.02 2.81 -46.75
CA GLN A 27 5.74 3.49 -46.72
C GLN A 27 5.11 3.51 -48.11
N SER A 28 5.86 3.88 -49.14
CA SER A 28 5.41 3.85 -50.55
C SER A 28 5.01 2.45 -50.97
N ALA A 29 5.79 1.41 -50.59
CA ALA A 29 5.47 0.03 -50.93
C ALA A 29 4.19 -0.47 -50.19
N LEU A 30 3.90 0.00 -48.99
CA LEU A 30 2.66 -0.32 -48.27
C LEU A 30 1.45 0.33 -48.91
N VAL A 31 1.56 1.58 -49.30
CA VAL A 31 0.51 2.31 -50.05
C VAL A 31 0.22 1.65 -51.37
N GLU A 32 1.27 1.33 -52.16
CA GLU A 32 1.13 0.73 -53.47
C GLU A 32 0.55 -0.72 -53.47
N LYS A 33 1.03 -1.56 -52.53
CA LYS A 33 0.63 -2.98 -52.50
C LYS A 33 -0.65 -3.26 -51.74
N PHE A 34 -0.95 -2.46 -50.71
CA PHE A 34 -2.09 -2.72 -49.82
C PHE A 34 -3.18 -1.66 -49.91
N GLY A 35 -2.97 -0.59 -50.68
CA GLY A 35 -3.94 0.52 -50.81
C GLY A 35 -4.26 1.21 -49.50
N VAL A 36 -3.29 1.25 -48.59
CA VAL A 36 -3.45 1.87 -47.28
C VAL A 36 -3.25 3.38 -47.40
N ASP A 37 -4.15 4.16 -46.84
CA ASP A 37 -4.02 5.65 -46.88
C ASP A 37 -2.78 6.06 -46.06
N ASP A 38 -1.94 6.90 -46.65
CA ASP A 38 -0.69 7.39 -46.06
C ASP A 38 -0.92 8.09 -44.70
N SER A 39 -2.05 8.75 -44.55
CA SER A 39 -2.46 9.42 -43.30
C SER A 39 -2.71 8.43 -42.13
N THR A 40 -2.91 7.15 -42.43
CA THR A 40 -3.15 6.10 -41.41
C THR A 40 -1.88 5.38 -40.99
N ILE A 41 -0.74 5.62 -41.66
CA ILE A 41 0.55 5.00 -41.36
C ILE A 41 1.27 5.83 -40.29
N SER A 42 1.31 5.33 -39.06
CA SER A 42 2.10 5.93 -37.98
C SER A 42 3.44 5.21 -37.83
N THR A 43 4.54 5.92 -37.98
CA THR A 43 5.88 5.39 -37.83
C THR A 43 6.55 5.87 -36.54
N GLU A 44 6.82 4.96 -35.62
CA GLU A 44 7.64 5.22 -34.44
C GLU A 44 9.03 4.62 -34.62
N SER A 45 10.08 5.45 -34.61
CA SER A 45 11.44 4.94 -34.66
C SER A 45 12.14 5.12 -33.31
N ILE A 46 12.49 4.02 -32.68
CA ILE A 46 13.29 4.00 -31.46
C ILE A 46 14.71 3.55 -31.84
N SER A 47 15.67 4.45 -31.67
CA SER A 47 17.09 4.11 -31.86
C SER A 47 17.51 3.00 -30.89
N SER A 48 18.40 2.12 -31.34
CA SER A 48 18.97 1.06 -30.48
C SER A 48 19.67 1.63 -29.24
N THR A 49 20.30 2.81 -29.37
CA THR A 49 20.92 3.52 -28.26
C THR A 49 19.89 3.96 -27.22
N VAL A 50 18.80 4.59 -27.67
CA VAL A 50 17.69 5.01 -26.80
C VAL A 50 17.06 3.80 -26.12
N SER A 51 16.89 2.69 -26.84
CA SER A 51 16.34 1.46 -26.27
C SER A 51 17.24 0.85 -25.18
N SER A 52 18.56 0.93 -25.32
CA SER A 52 19.50 0.44 -24.32
C SER A 52 19.57 1.34 -23.07
N GLU A 53 19.55 2.65 -23.27
CA GLU A 53 19.47 3.63 -22.16
C GLU A 53 18.18 3.48 -21.37
N MET A 54 17.05 3.40 -22.05
CA MET A 54 15.74 3.19 -21.41
C MET A 54 15.68 1.89 -20.60
N ARG A 55 16.27 0.80 -21.11
CA ARG A 55 16.34 -0.46 -20.36
C ARG A 55 17.19 -0.32 -19.10
N ARG A 56 18.34 0.35 -19.18
CA ARG A 56 19.20 0.63 -18.03
C ARG A 56 18.47 1.47 -17.01
N ASP A 57 17.82 2.55 -17.43
CA ASP A 57 17.10 3.47 -16.56
C ASP A 57 15.92 2.78 -15.89
N ALA A 58 15.22 1.90 -16.61
CA ALA A 58 14.15 1.07 -16.04
C ALA A 58 14.66 0.17 -14.92
N ILE A 59 15.78 -0.53 -15.15
CA ILE A 59 16.38 -1.41 -14.13
C ILE A 59 16.83 -0.60 -12.92
N VAL A 60 17.49 0.54 -13.13
CA VAL A 60 17.92 1.43 -12.05
C VAL A 60 16.72 1.96 -11.29
N ALA A 61 15.67 2.43 -11.97
CA ALA A 61 14.45 2.92 -11.33
C ALA A 61 13.78 1.85 -10.47
N VAL A 62 13.64 0.62 -10.94
CA VAL A 62 13.07 -0.51 -10.19
C VAL A 62 13.91 -0.84 -8.96
N ILE A 63 15.25 -0.89 -9.11
CA ILE A 63 16.17 -1.15 -7.99
C ILE A 63 16.06 -0.05 -6.94
N VAL A 64 16.14 1.22 -7.34
CA VAL A 64 16.02 2.37 -6.43
C VAL A 64 14.66 2.37 -5.73
N ALA A 65 13.58 2.18 -6.48
CA ALA A 65 12.23 2.10 -5.90
C ALA A 65 12.13 0.95 -4.86
N THR A 66 12.68 -0.23 -5.18
CA THR A 66 12.69 -1.38 -4.26
C THR A 66 13.50 -1.08 -3.00
N ILE A 67 14.66 -0.45 -3.11
CA ILE A 67 15.48 -0.07 -1.95
C ILE A 67 14.75 0.97 -1.09
N CYS A 68 14.18 2.02 -1.68
CA CYS A 68 13.41 3.02 -0.95
C CYS A 68 12.21 2.39 -0.23
N MET A 69 11.52 1.46 -0.89
CA MET A 69 10.42 0.70 -0.30
C MET A 69 10.87 -0.16 0.89
N LEU A 70 11.99 -0.88 0.74
CA LEU A 70 12.57 -1.66 1.82
C LEU A 70 12.89 -0.79 3.03
N LEU A 71 13.54 0.36 2.80
CA LEU A 71 13.86 1.33 3.85
C LEU A 71 12.60 1.87 4.52
N TYR A 72 11.58 2.22 3.73
CA TYR A 72 10.31 2.69 4.24
C TYR A 72 9.62 1.64 5.14
N ILE A 73 9.50 0.40 4.68
CA ILE A 73 8.87 -0.69 5.43
C ILE A 73 9.69 -1.00 6.69
N TRP A 74 11.01 -1.05 6.58
CA TRP A 74 11.89 -1.29 7.72
C TRP A 74 11.75 -0.19 8.79
N PHE A 75 11.76 1.06 8.38
CA PHE A 75 11.56 2.20 9.30
C PHE A 75 10.16 2.18 9.92
N ARG A 76 9.13 1.90 9.12
CA ARG A 76 7.72 1.89 9.54
C ARG A 76 7.41 0.75 10.51
N PHE A 77 7.91 -0.44 10.25
CA PHE A 77 7.57 -1.65 11.03
C PHE A 77 8.65 -2.07 12.03
N LYS A 78 9.88 -1.55 11.91
CA LYS A 78 11.04 -1.88 12.77
C LYS A 78 11.36 -3.39 12.85
N ASP A 79 10.89 -4.17 11.89
CA ASP A 79 11.15 -5.61 11.77
C ASP A 79 11.46 -5.94 10.32
N ILE A 80 12.69 -6.41 10.07
CA ILE A 80 13.18 -6.75 8.72
C ILE A 80 12.38 -7.88 8.06
N ARG A 81 11.67 -8.68 8.84
CA ARG A 81 10.85 -9.80 8.35
C ARG A 81 9.64 -9.29 7.56
N PHE A 82 9.04 -8.16 7.97
CA PHE A 82 8.00 -7.50 7.19
C PHE A 82 8.54 -7.02 5.84
N ALA A 83 9.70 -6.37 5.86
CA ALA A 83 10.33 -5.86 4.65
C ALA A 83 10.69 -6.99 3.67
N SER A 84 11.33 -8.06 4.15
CA SER A 84 11.74 -9.17 3.30
C SER A 84 10.55 -9.95 2.74
N SER A 85 9.47 -10.15 3.51
CA SER A 85 8.26 -10.80 2.99
C SER A 85 7.54 -9.94 1.96
N ALA A 86 7.52 -8.62 2.12
CA ALA A 86 6.98 -7.70 1.12
C ALA A 86 7.75 -7.75 -0.20
N VAL A 87 9.08 -7.74 -0.14
CA VAL A 87 9.92 -7.80 -1.35
C VAL A 87 9.76 -9.12 -2.09
N LEU A 88 9.67 -10.23 -1.38
CA LEU A 88 9.44 -11.53 -2.02
C LEU A 88 8.06 -11.59 -2.70
N ALA A 89 7.03 -11.02 -2.08
CA ALA A 89 5.70 -10.91 -2.70
C ALA A 89 5.73 -9.99 -3.93
N LEU A 90 6.42 -8.85 -3.86
CA LEU A 90 6.60 -7.96 -4.99
C LEU A 90 7.37 -8.63 -6.15
N LEU A 91 8.41 -9.39 -5.83
CA LEU A 91 9.16 -10.13 -6.84
C LEU A 91 8.26 -11.14 -7.56
N HIS A 92 7.40 -11.86 -6.82
CA HIS A 92 6.38 -12.73 -7.40
C HIS A 92 5.46 -11.95 -8.36
N ASP A 93 4.93 -10.80 -7.95
CA ASP A 93 4.01 -10.00 -8.76
C ASP A 93 4.67 -9.51 -10.05
N VAL A 94 5.89 -9.01 -9.95
CA VAL A 94 6.70 -8.59 -11.11
C VAL A 94 6.94 -9.77 -12.06
N LEU A 95 7.29 -10.94 -11.55
CA LEU A 95 7.52 -12.12 -12.38
C LEU A 95 6.26 -12.58 -13.11
N VAL A 96 5.09 -12.56 -12.46
CA VAL A 96 3.82 -12.94 -13.10
C VAL A 96 3.46 -11.94 -14.19
N VAL A 97 3.63 -10.64 -13.96
CA VAL A 97 3.37 -9.62 -14.99
C VAL A 97 4.37 -9.73 -16.15
N LEU A 98 5.64 -10.02 -15.89
CA LEU A 98 6.62 -10.31 -16.95
C LEU A 98 6.23 -11.54 -17.77
N ALA A 99 5.74 -12.59 -17.12
CA ALA A 99 5.23 -13.77 -17.80
C ALA A 99 4.02 -13.42 -18.70
N PHE A 100 3.13 -12.55 -18.21
CA PHE A 100 2.02 -12.05 -19.03
C PHE A 100 2.53 -11.27 -20.26
N TYR A 101 3.51 -10.37 -20.11
CA TYR A 101 4.11 -9.66 -21.25
C TYR A 101 4.70 -10.62 -22.28
N ALA A 102 5.35 -11.68 -21.82
CA ALA A 102 5.96 -12.69 -22.69
C ALA A 102 4.89 -13.52 -23.43
N ILE A 103 3.83 -13.97 -22.75
CA ILE A 103 2.77 -14.81 -23.31
C ILE A 103 1.88 -14.01 -24.27
N ALA A 104 1.45 -12.81 -23.85
CA ALA A 104 0.61 -11.94 -24.64
C ALA A 104 1.37 -11.19 -25.75
N ARG A 105 2.71 -11.32 -25.79
CA ARG A 105 3.59 -10.66 -26.76
C ARG A 105 3.39 -9.14 -26.82
N VAL A 106 3.09 -8.54 -25.69
CA VAL A 106 2.94 -7.08 -25.57
C VAL A 106 4.31 -6.43 -25.75
N SER A 107 4.35 -5.27 -26.41
CA SER A 107 5.60 -4.58 -26.65
C SER A 107 6.18 -4.00 -25.36
N VAL A 108 7.49 -4.16 -25.19
CA VAL A 108 8.23 -3.59 -24.06
C VAL A 108 8.79 -2.24 -24.48
N GLY A 109 8.14 -1.16 -24.08
CA GLY A 109 8.52 0.22 -24.36
C GLY A 109 8.47 1.09 -23.09
N ASN A 110 8.34 2.39 -23.25
CA ASN A 110 8.22 3.34 -22.12
C ASN A 110 7.04 3.03 -21.20
N THR A 111 5.92 2.59 -21.77
CA THR A 111 4.71 2.17 -21.06
C THR A 111 4.95 0.98 -20.14
N PHE A 112 5.88 0.10 -20.48
CA PHE A 112 6.28 -1.03 -19.63
C PHE A 112 6.84 -0.57 -18.27
N ILE A 113 7.74 0.43 -18.28
CA ILE A 113 8.35 0.94 -17.04
C ILE A 113 7.29 1.57 -16.15
N ALA A 114 6.43 2.41 -16.74
CA ALA A 114 5.34 3.04 -16.03
C ALA A 114 4.36 2.01 -15.44
N CYS A 115 4.04 0.96 -16.20
CA CYS A 115 3.19 -0.14 -15.75
C CYS A 115 3.81 -0.89 -14.56
N MET A 116 5.09 -1.28 -14.66
CA MET A 116 5.80 -1.98 -13.58
C MET A 116 5.87 -1.17 -12.31
N LEU A 117 6.21 0.13 -12.41
CA LEU A 117 6.28 1.00 -11.25
C LEU A 117 4.90 1.20 -10.59
N THR A 118 3.84 1.30 -11.40
CA THR A 118 2.47 1.41 -10.92
C THR A 118 2.03 0.14 -10.19
N ILE A 119 2.33 -1.05 -10.74
CA ILE A 119 1.99 -2.34 -10.13
C ILE A 119 2.73 -2.52 -8.80
N VAL A 120 4.03 -2.20 -8.75
CA VAL A 120 4.82 -2.25 -7.51
C VAL A 120 4.21 -1.34 -6.45
N GLY A 121 3.88 -0.09 -6.81
CA GLY A 121 3.25 0.85 -5.88
C GLY A 121 1.87 0.40 -5.39
N TYR A 122 1.07 -0.20 -6.26
CA TYR A 122 -0.24 -0.73 -5.92
C TYR A 122 -0.18 -1.95 -5.00
N SER A 123 0.66 -2.93 -5.32
CA SER A 123 0.83 -4.16 -4.54
C SER A 123 1.35 -3.88 -3.14
N ILE A 124 2.31 -2.97 -3.00
CA ILE A 124 2.85 -2.62 -1.69
C ILE A 124 1.81 -1.93 -0.80
N ASN A 125 0.93 -1.10 -1.37
CA ASN A 125 -0.12 -0.44 -0.61
C ASN A 125 -1.06 -1.45 0.06
N ALA A 126 -1.49 -2.49 -0.66
CA ALA A 126 -2.30 -3.58 -0.12
C ALA A 126 -1.56 -4.37 0.98
N THR A 127 -0.29 -4.65 0.75
CA THR A 127 0.60 -5.33 1.70
C THR A 127 0.75 -4.57 3.02
N ILE A 128 0.97 -3.24 2.96
CA ILE A 128 1.10 -2.39 4.14
C ILE A 128 -0.17 -2.42 5.00
N VAL A 129 -1.35 -2.40 4.40
CA VAL A 129 -2.63 -2.46 5.13
C VAL A 129 -2.74 -3.76 5.95
N ILE A 130 -2.36 -4.89 5.36
CA ILE A 130 -2.37 -6.18 6.05
C ILE A 130 -1.32 -6.21 7.17
N PHE A 131 -0.12 -5.70 6.92
CA PHE A 131 0.94 -5.65 7.92
C PHE A 131 0.62 -4.72 9.10
N ASP A 132 0.01 -3.58 8.85
CA ASP A 132 -0.46 -2.69 9.91
C ASP A 132 -1.48 -3.41 10.81
N ARG A 133 -2.40 -4.17 10.22
CA ARG A 133 -3.38 -4.95 10.98
C ARG A 133 -2.76 -6.09 11.77
N ILE A 134 -1.82 -6.81 11.17
CA ILE A 134 -1.06 -7.87 11.88
C ILE A 134 -0.32 -7.25 13.08
N ARG A 135 0.32 -6.10 12.89
CA ARG A 135 1.03 -5.39 13.96
C ARG A 135 0.09 -4.92 15.05
N GLU A 136 -1.05 -4.36 14.72
CA GLU A 136 -2.08 -3.92 15.67
C GLU A 136 -2.55 -5.08 16.53
N ASN A 137 -2.94 -6.21 15.92
CA ASN A 137 -3.39 -7.40 16.62
C ASN A 137 -2.29 -8.03 17.49
N LEU A 138 -1.02 -7.96 17.07
CA LEU A 138 0.12 -8.38 17.88
C LEU A 138 0.30 -7.53 19.14
N HIS A 139 0.00 -6.23 19.08
CA HIS A 139 0.15 -5.31 20.22
C HIS A 139 -1.07 -5.29 21.15
N SER A 140 -2.22 -5.78 20.69
CA SER A 140 -3.45 -5.83 21.51
C SER A 140 -3.39 -6.85 22.68
N GLY A 141 -2.27 -7.56 22.82
CA GLY A 141 -2.04 -8.48 23.96
C GLY A 141 -2.83 -9.78 23.86
N SER A 142 -3.36 -10.11 22.70
CA SER A 142 -4.06 -11.37 22.46
C SER A 142 -3.15 -12.57 22.80
N ARG A 143 -3.66 -13.50 23.61
CA ARG A 143 -2.97 -14.77 23.94
C ARG A 143 -3.08 -15.82 22.83
N GLU A 144 -3.59 -15.41 21.67
CA GLU A 144 -3.77 -16.29 20.52
C GLU A 144 -2.43 -16.73 19.92
N LYS A 145 -2.46 -17.87 19.25
CA LYS A 145 -1.29 -18.34 18.51
C LYS A 145 -0.98 -17.39 17.35
N LEU A 146 0.29 -17.23 17.02
CA LEU A 146 0.74 -16.34 15.95
C LEU A 146 0.01 -16.57 14.62
N ALA A 147 -0.32 -17.82 14.29
CA ALA A 147 -1.07 -18.17 13.09
C ALA A 147 -2.51 -17.61 13.11
N GLU A 148 -3.17 -17.68 14.26
CA GLU A 148 -4.52 -17.15 14.45
C GLU A 148 -4.53 -15.63 14.31
N ILE A 149 -3.55 -14.95 14.90
CA ILE A 149 -3.40 -13.48 14.77
C ILE A 149 -3.26 -13.09 13.31
N VAL A 150 -2.41 -13.78 12.53
CA VAL A 150 -2.22 -13.50 11.10
C VAL A 150 -3.50 -13.74 10.32
N ASN A 151 -4.16 -14.87 10.54
CA ASN A 151 -5.40 -15.23 9.84
C ASN A 151 -6.54 -14.23 10.16
N THR A 152 -6.72 -13.89 11.43
CA THR A 152 -7.68 -12.89 11.87
C THR A 152 -7.39 -11.52 11.25
N SER A 153 -6.13 -11.12 11.19
CA SER A 153 -5.72 -9.83 10.58
C SER A 153 -6.03 -9.78 9.08
N ILE A 154 -5.72 -10.86 8.36
CA ILE A 154 -6.05 -10.98 6.94
C ILE A 154 -7.56 -10.92 6.73
N THR A 155 -8.34 -11.67 7.50
CA THR A 155 -9.80 -11.68 7.39
C THR A 155 -10.40 -10.30 7.66
N GLN A 156 -9.90 -9.58 8.65
CA GLN A 156 -10.37 -8.22 8.99
C GLN A 156 -10.07 -7.18 7.90
N THR A 157 -9.02 -7.38 7.11
CA THR A 157 -8.62 -6.47 6.01
C THR A 157 -9.12 -6.93 4.65
N LEU A 158 -9.60 -8.17 4.52
CA LEU A 158 -9.97 -8.82 3.26
C LEU A 158 -11.01 -8.01 2.48
N THR A 159 -12.08 -7.61 3.14
CA THR A 159 -13.17 -6.84 2.52
C THR A 159 -12.65 -5.54 1.90
N ARG A 160 -11.81 -4.80 2.64
CA ARG A 160 -11.19 -3.57 2.15
C ARG A 160 -10.28 -3.85 0.95
N SER A 161 -9.43 -4.88 1.04
CA SER A 161 -8.51 -5.25 -0.04
C SER A 161 -9.26 -5.65 -1.31
N ILE A 162 -10.35 -6.41 -1.19
CA ILE A 162 -11.18 -6.80 -2.33
C ILE A 162 -11.84 -5.57 -2.97
N TYR A 163 -12.49 -4.70 -2.20
CA TYR A 163 -13.15 -3.52 -2.75
C TYR A 163 -12.18 -2.56 -3.43
N THR A 164 -11.02 -2.28 -2.82
CA THR A 164 -10.02 -1.41 -3.44
C THR A 164 -9.45 -2.00 -4.72
N SER A 165 -9.19 -3.30 -4.76
CA SER A 165 -8.70 -3.96 -5.97
C SER A 165 -9.78 -4.05 -7.05
N PHE A 166 -11.01 -4.30 -6.67
CA PHE A 166 -12.14 -4.33 -7.61
C PHE A 166 -12.40 -2.96 -8.24
N THR A 167 -12.44 -1.90 -7.45
CA THR A 167 -12.65 -0.54 -7.98
C THR A 167 -11.53 -0.11 -8.93
N THR A 168 -10.28 -0.42 -8.58
CA THR A 168 -9.14 -0.13 -9.45
C THR A 168 -9.19 -0.98 -10.71
N PHE A 169 -9.53 -2.26 -10.61
CA PHE A 169 -9.68 -3.15 -11.75
C PHE A 169 -10.75 -2.64 -12.72
N VAL A 170 -11.92 -2.24 -12.21
CA VAL A 170 -13.01 -1.69 -13.04
C VAL A 170 -12.56 -0.41 -13.74
N MET A 171 -11.86 0.49 -13.04
CA MET A 171 -11.36 1.73 -13.65
C MET A 171 -10.37 1.44 -14.79
N VAL A 172 -9.42 0.52 -14.58
CA VAL A 172 -8.46 0.12 -15.59
C VAL A 172 -9.13 -0.66 -16.74
N ALA A 173 -10.17 -1.45 -16.45
CA ALA A 173 -10.96 -2.14 -17.49
C ALA A 173 -11.71 -1.16 -18.38
N VAL A 174 -12.31 -0.12 -17.84
CA VAL A 174 -12.93 0.95 -18.63
C VAL A 174 -11.88 1.63 -19.51
N LEU A 175 -10.69 1.91 -18.94
CA LEU A 175 -9.57 2.49 -19.69
C LEU A 175 -9.11 1.56 -20.82
N TYR A 176 -9.10 0.24 -20.61
CA TYR A 176 -8.79 -0.75 -21.65
C TYR A 176 -9.82 -0.77 -22.78
N ILE A 177 -11.11 -0.71 -22.44
CA ILE A 177 -12.19 -0.76 -23.42
C ILE A 177 -12.27 0.52 -24.24
N MET A 178 -12.20 1.68 -23.60
CA MET A 178 -12.40 2.99 -24.24
C MET A 178 -11.09 3.65 -24.71
N GLY A 179 -9.94 3.14 -24.29
CA GLY A 179 -8.64 3.75 -24.60
C GLY A 179 -8.19 3.50 -26.05
N VAL A 180 -7.34 4.41 -26.54
CA VAL A 180 -6.61 4.24 -27.80
C VAL A 180 -5.56 3.12 -27.65
N SER A 181 -5.00 2.66 -28.78
CA SER A 181 -4.08 1.50 -28.80
C SER A 181 -2.94 1.58 -27.80
N SER A 182 -2.27 2.72 -27.67
CA SER A 182 -1.18 2.94 -26.72
C SER A 182 -1.64 2.80 -25.27
N ILE A 183 -2.84 3.26 -24.95
CA ILE A 183 -3.44 3.13 -23.61
C ILE A 183 -3.84 1.68 -23.32
N ARG A 184 -4.34 0.94 -24.31
CA ARG A 184 -4.68 -0.48 -24.16
C ARG A 184 -3.44 -1.34 -23.88
N GLU A 185 -2.33 -1.06 -24.53
CA GLU A 185 -1.04 -1.74 -24.26
C GLU A 185 -0.57 -1.54 -22.81
N PHE A 186 -0.88 -0.41 -22.19
CA PHE A 186 -0.61 -0.14 -20.78
C PHE A 186 -1.66 -0.78 -19.86
N ALA A 187 -2.94 -0.65 -20.19
CA ALA A 187 -4.04 -1.07 -19.33
C ALA A 187 -4.14 -2.59 -19.17
N ALA A 188 -3.88 -3.39 -20.20
CA ALA A 188 -3.97 -4.84 -20.13
C ALA A 188 -3.01 -5.47 -19.10
N PRO A 189 -1.69 -5.19 -19.11
CA PRO A 189 -0.79 -5.69 -18.07
C PRO A 189 -1.11 -5.13 -16.68
N LEU A 190 -1.60 -3.89 -16.60
CA LEU A 190 -1.97 -3.27 -15.34
C LEU A 190 -3.18 -3.98 -14.70
N MET A 191 -4.18 -4.40 -15.48
CA MET A 191 -5.30 -5.22 -14.99
C MET A 191 -4.80 -6.51 -14.36
N VAL A 192 -3.90 -7.22 -15.04
CA VAL A 192 -3.28 -8.44 -14.51
C VAL A 192 -2.50 -8.15 -13.24
N GLY A 193 -1.70 -7.08 -13.22
CA GLY A 193 -0.92 -6.68 -12.06
C GLY A 193 -1.77 -6.35 -10.83
N VAL A 194 -2.91 -5.68 -11.02
CA VAL A 194 -3.86 -5.38 -9.93
C VAL A 194 -4.45 -6.67 -9.34
N LEU A 195 -4.84 -7.62 -10.17
CA LEU A 195 -5.38 -8.92 -9.72
C LEU A 195 -4.32 -9.75 -8.99
N VAL A 196 -3.12 -9.83 -9.57
CA VAL A 196 -1.99 -10.57 -8.98
C VAL A 196 -1.55 -9.93 -7.66
N GLY A 197 -1.45 -8.59 -7.59
CA GLY A 197 -1.11 -7.86 -6.37
C GLY A 197 -2.16 -8.02 -5.26
N ALA A 198 -3.45 -8.07 -5.61
CA ALA A 198 -4.51 -8.38 -4.66
C ALA A 198 -4.38 -9.80 -4.10
N TYR A 199 -4.12 -10.78 -4.97
CA TYR A 199 -3.90 -12.17 -4.56
C TYR A 199 -2.65 -12.30 -3.69
N SER A 200 -1.51 -11.75 -4.11
CA SER A 200 -0.23 -11.91 -3.42
C SER A 200 -0.23 -11.25 -2.04
N SER A 201 -0.84 -10.07 -1.92
CA SER A 201 -0.93 -9.38 -0.63
C SER A 201 -1.74 -10.17 0.39
N VAL A 202 -2.85 -10.79 0.00
CA VAL A 202 -3.73 -11.57 0.89
C VAL A 202 -3.15 -12.95 1.18
N CYS A 203 -2.73 -13.68 0.14
CA CYS A 203 -2.39 -15.11 0.26
C CYS A 203 -0.90 -15.35 0.54
N ILE A 204 -0.01 -14.55 -0.04
CA ILE A 204 1.44 -14.80 0.01
C ILE A 204 2.10 -14.03 1.15
N THR A 205 1.84 -12.73 1.25
CA THR A 205 2.60 -11.82 2.11
C THR A 205 2.50 -12.18 3.59
N GLY A 206 1.27 -12.39 4.08
CA GLY A 206 1.03 -12.75 5.48
C GLY A 206 1.57 -14.13 5.84
N ALA A 207 1.39 -15.11 4.96
CA ALA A 207 1.92 -16.46 5.12
C ALA A 207 3.45 -16.49 5.14
N LEU A 208 4.07 -15.74 4.23
CA LEU A 208 5.52 -15.65 4.11
C LEU A 208 6.14 -15.01 5.37
N TRP A 209 5.56 -13.93 5.85
CA TRP A 209 5.96 -13.31 7.10
C TRP A 209 5.83 -14.27 8.30
N TYR A 210 4.73 -15.02 8.39
CA TYR A 210 4.52 -16.02 9.44
C TYR A 210 5.61 -17.10 9.42
N VAL A 211 5.91 -17.67 8.23
CA VAL A 211 6.96 -18.68 8.05
C VAL A 211 8.33 -18.14 8.45
N MET A 212 8.65 -16.92 8.00
CA MET A 212 9.92 -16.28 8.35
C MET A 212 10.01 -16.04 9.85
N LYS A 213 8.97 -15.57 10.48
CA LYS A 213 8.93 -15.33 11.94
C LYS A 213 9.09 -16.64 12.72
N LYS A 214 8.45 -17.72 12.29
CA LYS A 214 8.56 -19.05 12.90
C LYS A 214 9.96 -19.64 12.73
N LYS A 215 10.54 -19.55 11.52
CA LYS A 215 11.85 -20.11 11.21
C LYS A 215 13.00 -19.38 11.92
N PHE A 216 12.92 -18.06 12.04
CA PHE A 216 13.94 -17.26 12.70
C PHE A 216 13.69 -17.06 14.22
N ALA A 217 12.51 -17.40 14.75
CA ALA A 217 12.26 -17.44 16.20
C ALA A 217 12.96 -18.62 16.89
N GLY A 218 13.38 -19.63 16.14
CA GLY A 218 14.09 -20.80 16.70
C GLY A 218 15.50 -20.54 17.23
N LYS A 219 16.03 -19.32 17.14
CA LYS A 219 17.36 -18.91 17.66
C LYS A 219 17.37 -17.69 18.59
N GLY A 220 16.22 -17.18 19.02
CA GLY A 220 16.18 -16.03 19.92
C GLY A 220 14.77 -15.70 20.38
N GLN A 221 14.53 -15.88 21.62
CA GLN A 221 13.40 -15.51 22.49
C GLN A 221 11.98 -15.75 21.95
N PRO A 222 11.13 -16.46 22.70
CA PRO A 222 9.73 -16.60 22.38
C PRO A 222 9.07 -15.21 22.39
N ALA A 223 8.35 -14.88 21.29
CA ALA A 223 7.64 -13.61 21.13
C ALA A 223 6.66 -13.30 22.29
N ILE A 224 6.27 -14.34 23.04
CA ILE A 224 5.47 -14.27 24.26
C ILE A 224 6.26 -13.64 25.42
N ALA A 225 7.59 -13.85 25.50
CA ALA A 225 8.41 -13.26 26.55
C ALA A 225 8.63 -11.75 26.35
N ALA A 226 8.72 -11.27 25.11
CA ALA A 226 8.81 -9.84 24.81
C ALA A 226 7.48 -9.11 25.08
N ALA A 227 6.35 -9.70 24.72
CA ALA A 227 5.02 -9.17 25.04
C ALA A 227 4.74 -9.19 26.54
N SER A 228 5.14 -10.26 27.24
CA SER A 228 5.00 -10.35 28.72
C SER A 228 5.97 -9.46 29.47
N ALA A 229 7.18 -9.19 28.94
CA ALA A 229 8.11 -8.23 29.50
C ALA A 229 7.60 -6.78 29.35
N PHE A 230 6.97 -6.45 28.23
CA PHE A 230 6.33 -5.14 28.02
C PHE A 230 5.06 -4.98 28.86
N ALA A 231 4.24 -6.02 28.98
CA ALA A 231 3.07 -6.04 29.87
C ALA A 231 3.48 -5.94 31.35
N LYS A 232 4.58 -6.58 31.77
CA LYS A 232 5.14 -6.44 33.12
C LYS A 232 5.77 -5.08 33.38
N SER A 233 6.34 -4.42 32.37
CA SER A 233 6.87 -3.07 32.49
C SER A 233 5.75 -2.01 32.58
N SER A 234 4.60 -2.24 31.95
CA SER A 234 3.45 -1.33 32.03
C SER A 234 2.55 -1.63 33.24
N SER A 235 2.68 -2.80 33.85
CA SER A 235 1.94 -3.22 35.03
C SER A 235 2.69 -3.07 36.34
N LYS A 236 3.72 -2.20 36.43
CA LYS A 236 4.08 -1.68 37.74
C LYS A 236 2.83 -0.97 38.29
N PRO A 237 2.23 -1.47 39.38
CA PRO A 237 1.09 -0.79 39.94
C PRO A 237 1.56 0.61 40.32
N LYS A 238 1.15 1.63 39.60
CA LYS A 238 1.06 2.95 40.18
C LYS A 238 0.26 2.73 41.44
N LYS A 239 0.95 2.84 42.61
CA LYS A 239 0.37 2.81 43.94
C LYS A 239 -1.01 3.43 43.81
N ALA A 240 -2.04 2.61 44.02
CA ALA A 240 -3.39 3.06 43.93
C ALA A 240 -3.51 4.31 44.81
N ARG A 241 -3.59 5.45 44.20
CA ARG A 241 -4.14 6.63 44.86
C ARG A 241 -5.58 6.23 45.09
N ASP A 242 -5.87 6.00 46.35
CA ASP A 242 -7.19 5.79 46.87
C ASP A 242 -8.08 6.96 46.38
N VAL A 243 -8.70 6.72 45.21
CA VAL A 243 -9.78 7.56 44.71
C VAL A 243 -11.01 7.00 45.41
N SER A 244 -11.07 7.23 46.71
CA SER A 244 -12.34 7.29 47.42
C SER A 244 -13.29 8.10 46.52
N GLN A 245 -14.35 7.44 46.10
CA GLN A 245 -15.47 8.03 45.37
C GLN A 245 -15.86 9.37 46.01
N LYS A 246 -15.34 10.44 45.46
CA LYS A 246 -15.83 11.77 45.77
C LYS A 246 -17.00 12.03 44.85
N ASP A 247 -18.18 11.94 45.44
CA ASP A 247 -19.42 12.44 44.90
C ASP A 247 -19.18 13.83 44.30
N PRO A 248 -19.44 14.07 43.00
CA PRO A 248 -19.18 15.35 42.36
C PRO A 248 -19.97 16.52 42.95
N THR A 249 -20.94 16.26 43.81
CA THR A 249 -21.84 17.24 44.43
C THR A 249 -21.31 17.79 45.76
N GLN A 250 -20.20 17.25 46.33
CA GLN A 250 -19.68 17.78 47.60
C GLN A 250 -18.58 18.86 47.41
N PRO A 251 -18.78 20.11 47.86
CA PRO A 251 -17.78 21.15 47.77
C PRO A 251 -16.57 20.85 48.66
N LYS A 252 -15.35 21.05 48.09
CA LYS A 252 -14.05 20.79 48.74
C LYS A 252 -14.02 21.44 50.13
N LYS A 253 -13.54 20.74 51.16
CA LYS A 253 -13.45 21.17 52.57
C LYS A 253 -12.95 22.64 52.78
N LYS A 254 -12.12 23.16 51.89
CA LYS A 254 -11.60 24.55 51.94
C LYS A 254 -12.67 25.60 51.57
N ASN A 255 -13.68 25.20 50.75
CA ASN A 255 -14.80 26.10 50.43
C ASN A 255 -15.89 26.11 51.49
N ARG A 256 -16.05 25.03 52.27
CA ARG A 256 -17.01 25.01 53.39
C ARG A 256 -16.62 25.99 54.50
N LYS A 257 -15.31 26.13 54.83
CA LYS A 257 -14.85 27.11 55.84
C LYS A 257 -15.12 28.56 55.37
N ARG A 258 -14.83 28.86 54.11
CA ARG A 258 -15.07 30.21 53.55
C ARG A 258 -16.53 30.57 53.42
N VAL A 259 -17.40 29.58 53.12
CA VAL A 259 -18.87 29.79 53.06
C VAL A 259 -19.43 29.96 54.47
N ALA A 260 -18.97 29.18 55.45
CA ALA A 260 -19.37 29.34 56.84
C ALA A 260 -18.93 30.71 57.45
N GLU A 261 -17.73 31.16 57.14
CA GLU A 261 -17.22 32.50 57.55
C GLU A 261 -18.04 33.65 56.91
N ARG A 262 -18.44 33.51 55.66
CA ARG A 262 -19.28 34.51 54.98
C ARG A 262 -20.72 34.53 55.54
N LEU A 263 -21.31 33.38 55.82
CA LEU A 263 -22.64 33.32 56.44
C LEU A 263 -22.63 33.92 57.88
N ALA A 264 -21.62 33.62 58.67
CA ALA A 264 -21.45 34.19 59.99
C ALA A 264 -21.24 35.72 59.96
N ALA A 265 -20.52 36.23 58.98
CA ALA A 265 -20.32 37.70 58.81
C ALA A 265 -21.62 38.39 58.34
N GLU A 266 -22.42 37.71 57.51
CA GLU A 266 -23.70 38.25 57.05
C GLU A 266 -24.76 38.25 58.14
N GLU A 267 -24.78 37.23 59.02
CA GLU A 267 -25.65 37.20 60.20
C GLU A 267 -25.25 38.27 61.23
N ALA A 268 -23.97 38.49 61.43
CA ALA A 268 -23.47 39.56 62.31
C ALA A 268 -23.84 40.96 61.80
N ALA A 269 -23.71 41.18 60.48
CA ALA A 269 -24.11 42.44 59.86
C ALA A 269 -25.63 42.70 59.95
N LYS A 270 -26.46 41.67 59.79
CA LYS A 270 -27.94 41.77 59.96
C LYS A 270 -28.35 42.04 61.41
N LYS A 271 -27.60 41.52 62.39
CA LYS A 271 -27.81 41.84 63.80
C LYS A 271 -27.51 43.26 64.12
N GLN A 272 -26.39 43.79 63.62
CA GLN A 272 -26.03 45.21 63.83
C GLN A 272 -27.03 46.16 63.18
N GLN A 273 -27.60 45.78 62.01
CA GLN A 273 -28.58 46.63 61.35
C GLN A 273 -29.96 46.63 62.02
N ASN A 274 -30.26 45.60 62.81
CA ASN A 274 -31.49 45.61 63.67
C ASN A 274 -31.35 46.32 64.96
N ASP A 275 -30.13 46.29 65.56
CA ASP A 275 -29.82 47.05 66.84
C ASP A 275 -29.66 48.58 66.61
N ASP A 276 -29.40 48.98 65.35
CA ASP A 276 -29.35 50.43 65.00
C ASP A 276 -30.73 50.97 64.55
N ALA A 277 -31.76 50.14 64.52
CA ALA A 277 -33.13 50.49 64.07
C ALA A 277 -34.16 50.55 65.23
N GLU A 278 -33.77 50.25 66.51
CA GLU A 278 -34.53 50.52 67.75
C GLU A 278 -33.98 51.77 68.45
#